data_aaec2bd841b934005075bb14584a3b5d
#
_entry.id   aaec2bd841b934005075bb14584a3b5d
#
_cell.length_a   1.000
_cell.length_b   1.000
_cell.length_c   1.000
_cell.angle_alpha   90.00
_cell.angle_beta   90.00
_cell.angle_gamma   90.00
#
_symmetry.space_group_name_H-M   'P 1'
#
loop_
_entity.id
_entity.type
_entity.pdbx_description
1 polymer ?
#
loop_
_entity_poly.entity_id
_entity_poly.type
_entity_poly.pdbx_seq_one_letter_code
_entity_poly.pdbx_strand_id
1 'polypeptide(L)'
;MISLILFELIPEVIEIFSANQSIVHTIALTIIFVAIGILILKILDLFIPDHDNKSTSNKLYHIALITSISLIIHNILEGMAVYSTLVNSIKMGIFVCLGVGVHNIVLGMVITSFFYKFNNNKQKTLLIMLLVSLSTFLGGILSLLIGTTSELIEGIILAITLGMLIYITIFELLPHIIESKNKKNSIIGITLGIIILIISLLFE
;
A
#
# COMPACT_ATOMS: atom_id res chain seq x y z
N MET A 1 -4.91 -4.80 4.91
CA MET A 1 -5.15 -3.59 4.09
C MET A 1 -6.24 -2.69 4.64
N ILE A 2 -7.49 -3.14 4.89
CA ILE A 2 -8.56 -2.27 5.45
C ILE A 2 -8.12 -1.58 6.74
N SER A 3 -7.54 -2.32 7.67
CA SER A 3 -7.06 -1.78 8.95
C SER A 3 -5.91 -0.78 8.77
N LEU A 4 -4.97 -1.03 7.88
CA LEU A 4 -3.90 -0.09 7.53
C LEU A 4 -4.47 1.21 6.95
N ILE A 5 -5.45 1.12 6.04
CA ILE A 5 -6.13 2.29 5.48
C ILE A 5 -6.81 3.13 6.57
N LEU A 6 -7.54 2.47 7.49
CA LEU A 6 -8.37 3.16 8.49
C LEU A 6 -7.58 3.73 9.67
N PHE A 7 -6.56 3.02 10.13
CA PHE A 7 -5.88 3.34 11.38
C PHE A 7 -4.51 4.00 11.19
N GLU A 8 -3.96 3.96 10.00
CA GLU A 8 -2.64 4.50 9.67
C GLU A 8 -2.78 5.58 8.59
N LEU A 9 -3.12 5.23 7.35
CA LEU A 9 -3.07 6.15 6.22
C LEU A 9 -4.09 7.29 6.27
N ILE A 10 -5.33 7.04 6.67
CA ILE A 10 -6.34 8.12 6.76
C ILE A 10 -5.97 9.14 7.83
N PRO A 11 -5.62 8.76 9.08
CA PRO A 11 -5.14 9.71 10.08
C PRO A 11 -3.94 10.52 9.61
N GLU A 12 -2.93 9.88 9.02
CA GLU A 12 -1.70 10.53 8.55
C GLU A 12 -1.97 11.57 7.47
N VAL A 13 -2.77 11.25 6.44
CA VAL A 13 -3.18 12.22 5.40
C VAL A 13 -3.91 13.41 6.01
N ILE A 14 -4.82 13.17 6.96
CA ILE A 14 -5.57 14.23 7.62
C ILE A 14 -4.62 15.10 8.46
N GLU A 15 -3.69 14.52 9.19
CA GLU A 15 -2.71 15.24 10.01
C GLU A 15 -1.84 16.16 9.16
N ILE A 16 -1.26 15.64 8.08
CA ILE A 16 -0.41 16.43 7.17
C ILE A 16 -1.18 17.61 6.57
N PHE A 17 -2.40 17.39 6.07
CA PHE A 17 -3.17 18.49 5.48
C PHE A 17 -3.73 19.46 6.52
N SER A 18 -4.02 19.02 7.75
CA SER A 18 -4.56 19.88 8.80
C SER A 18 -3.51 20.80 9.44
N ALA A 19 -2.22 20.44 9.32
CA ALA A 19 -1.14 21.24 9.91
C ALA A 19 -1.11 22.69 9.43
N ASN A 20 -1.49 22.95 8.17
CA ASN A 20 -1.41 24.27 7.54
C ASN A 20 -2.73 24.75 6.89
N GLN A 21 -3.84 24.03 7.05
CA GLN A 21 -5.10 24.30 6.35
C GLN A 21 -6.31 24.29 7.28
N SER A 22 -7.38 24.97 6.87
CA SER A 22 -8.66 24.85 7.57
C SER A 22 -9.26 23.46 7.36
N ILE A 23 -10.10 22.99 8.28
CA ILE A 23 -10.71 21.66 8.25
C ILE A 23 -11.47 21.39 6.94
N VAL A 24 -12.11 22.41 6.35
CA VAL A 24 -12.82 22.30 5.10
C VAL A 24 -11.86 22.05 3.93
N HIS A 25 -10.72 22.77 3.89
CA HIS A 25 -9.69 22.54 2.87
C HIS A 25 -9.02 21.19 3.02
N THR A 26 -8.73 20.75 4.25
CA THR A 26 -8.17 19.43 4.54
C THR A 26 -9.07 18.32 3.98
N ILE A 27 -10.36 18.35 4.28
CA ILE A 27 -11.32 17.36 3.78
C ILE A 27 -11.42 17.42 2.25
N ALA A 28 -11.48 18.61 1.67
CA ALA A 28 -11.57 18.77 0.22
C ALA A 28 -10.32 18.23 -0.51
N LEU A 29 -9.12 18.55 -0.03
CA LEU A 29 -7.87 18.04 -0.59
C LEU A 29 -7.79 16.52 -0.47
N THR A 30 -8.08 15.97 0.70
CA THR A 30 -8.09 14.52 0.92
C THR A 30 -9.03 13.83 -0.08
N ILE A 31 -10.28 14.28 -0.21
CA ILE A 31 -11.25 13.68 -1.13
C ILE A 31 -10.78 13.78 -2.59
N ILE A 32 -10.26 14.93 -3.00
CA ILE A 32 -9.81 15.15 -4.37
C ILE A 32 -8.66 14.21 -4.72
N PHE A 33 -7.61 14.15 -3.90
CA PHE A 33 -6.43 13.35 -4.21
C PHE A 33 -6.67 11.85 -4.03
N VAL A 34 -7.52 11.43 -3.08
CA VAL A 34 -8.00 10.05 -2.98
C VAL A 34 -8.79 9.66 -4.24
N ALA A 35 -9.68 10.53 -4.73
CA ALA A 35 -10.41 10.27 -5.97
C ALA A 35 -9.47 10.17 -7.18
N ILE A 36 -8.42 10.99 -7.25
CA ILE A 36 -7.38 10.89 -8.28
C ILE A 36 -6.67 9.53 -8.19
N GLY A 37 -6.30 9.07 -7.00
CA GLY A 37 -5.68 7.76 -6.81
C GLY A 37 -6.57 6.60 -7.29
N ILE A 38 -7.84 6.63 -6.94
CA ILE A 38 -8.84 5.65 -7.42
C ILE A 38 -8.93 5.69 -8.96
N LEU A 39 -8.97 6.89 -9.54
CA LEU A 39 -9.08 7.07 -10.99
C LEU A 39 -7.83 6.57 -11.72
N ILE A 40 -6.64 6.83 -11.21
CA ILE A 40 -5.37 6.34 -11.78
C ILE A 40 -5.41 4.82 -11.88
N LEU A 41 -5.74 4.12 -10.80
CA LEU A 41 -5.80 2.65 -10.85
C LEU A 41 -6.93 2.13 -11.73
N LYS A 42 -8.07 2.77 -11.72
CA LYS A 42 -9.16 2.40 -12.62
C LYS A 42 -8.77 2.55 -14.10
N ILE A 43 -7.99 3.57 -14.44
CA ILE A 43 -7.48 3.76 -15.80
C ILE A 43 -6.42 2.70 -16.10
N LEU A 44 -5.48 2.44 -15.19
CA LEU A 44 -4.49 1.37 -15.34
C LEU A 44 -5.15 0.00 -15.53
N ASP A 45 -6.21 -0.26 -14.79
CA ASP A 45 -7.02 -1.48 -14.88
C ASP A 45 -7.59 -1.67 -16.31
N LEU A 46 -8.04 -0.59 -16.95
CA LEU A 46 -8.53 -0.62 -18.34
C LEU A 46 -7.43 -0.91 -19.38
N PHE A 47 -6.18 -0.54 -19.08
CA PHE A 47 -5.03 -0.78 -19.99
C PHE A 47 -4.41 -2.16 -19.83
N ILE A 48 -4.65 -2.84 -18.72
CA ILE A 48 -4.16 -4.22 -18.52
C ILE A 48 -5.20 -5.16 -19.12
N PRO A 49 -4.91 -5.79 -20.28
CA PRO A 49 -5.89 -6.62 -20.96
C PRO A 49 -6.32 -7.77 -20.06
N ASP A 50 -7.60 -7.86 -19.77
CA ASP A 50 -8.23 -9.08 -19.30
C ASP A 50 -8.15 -10.12 -20.45
N HIS A 51 -7.02 -10.80 -20.56
CA HIS A 51 -6.90 -11.91 -21.49
C HIS A 51 -7.89 -13.00 -21.09
N ASP A 52 -9.05 -12.97 -21.74
CA ASP A 52 -10.17 -13.91 -21.58
C ASP A 52 -10.71 -14.05 -20.15
N ASN A 53 -11.86 -13.44 -19.93
CA ASN A 53 -12.72 -13.51 -18.73
C ASN A 53 -13.13 -14.94 -18.27
N LYS A 54 -12.47 -15.98 -18.74
CA LYS A 54 -12.85 -17.38 -18.49
C LYS A 54 -11.88 -18.17 -17.62
N SER A 55 -10.64 -17.70 -17.37
CA SER A 55 -9.72 -18.43 -16.51
C SER A 55 -9.45 -17.67 -15.22
N THR A 56 -9.71 -18.32 -14.09
CA THR A 56 -9.38 -17.84 -12.74
C THR A 56 -7.90 -17.44 -12.61
N SER A 57 -7.03 -18.04 -13.42
CA SER A 57 -5.59 -17.76 -13.45
C SER A 57 -5.28 -16.35 -13.95
N ASN A 58 -5.92 -15.89 -15.03
CA ASN A 58 -5.67 -14.57 -15.60
C ASN A 58 -6.15 -13.46 -14.67
N LYS A 59 -7.30 -13.66 -14.01
CA LYS A 59 -7.81 -12.73 -12.99
C LYS A 59 -6.83 -12.57 -11.81
N LEU A 60 -6.24 -13.67 -11.34
CA LEU A 60 -5.24 -13.63 -10.26
C LEU A 60 -3.98 -12.89 -10.66
N TYR A 61 -3.53 -13.04 -11.90
CA TYR A 61 -2.37 -12.30 -12.41
C TYR A 61 -2.63 -10.81 -12.49
N HIS A 62 -3.79 -10.42 -13.00
CA HIS A 62 -4.23 -9.04 -13.09
C HIS A 62 -4.25 -8.37 -11.71
N ILE A 63 -4.92 -8.99 -10.74
CA ILE A 63 -4.96 -8.52 -9.35
C ILE A 63 -3.53 -8.37 -8.79
N ALA A 64 -2.68 -9.37 -9.00
CA ALA A 64 -1.31 -9.35 -8.50
C ALA A 64 -0.50 -8.20 -9.09
N LEU A 65 -0.66 -7.93 -10.38
CA LEU A 65 0.08 -6.88 -11.09
C LEU A 65 -0.35 -5.49 -10.63
N ILE A 66 -1.65 -5.21 -10.60
CA ILE A 66 -2.20 -3.92 -10.13
C ILE A 66 -1.81 -3.66 -8.68
N THR A 67 -1.96 -4.68 -7.83
CA THR A 67 -1.58 -4.59 -6.42
C THR A 67 -0.08 -4.31 -6.27
N SER A 68 0.77 -4.95 -7.09
CA SER A 68 2.22 -4.72 -7.04
C SER A 68 2.62 -3.30 -7.43
N ILE A 69 2.02 -2.75 -8.49
CA ILE A 69 2.28 -1.36 -8.93
C ILE A 69 1.91 -0.37 -7.82
N SER A 70 0.73 -0.53 -7.24
CA SER A 70 0.28 0.34 -6.15
C SER A 70 1.18 0.24 -4.93
N LEU A 71 1.60 -0.98 -4.56
CA LEU A 71 2.50 -1.17 -3.43
C LEU A 71 3.92 -0.67 -3.69
N ILE A 72 4.40 -0.70 -4.93
CA ILE A 72 5.68 -0.05 -5.27
C ILE A 72 5.63 1.45 -4.98
N ILE A 73 4.54 2.11 -5.40
CA ILE A 73 4.36 3.55 -5.15
C ILE A 73 4.25 3.82 -3.64
N HIS A 74 3.43 3.06 -2.93
CA HIS A 74 3.28 3.15 -1.48
C HIS A 74 4.62 2.96 -0.76
N ASN A 75 5.36 1.92 -1.07
CA ASN A 75 6.66 1.63 -0.47
C ASN A 75 7.72 2.72 -0.75
N ILE A 76 7.67 3.36 -1.93
CA ILE A 76 8.56 4.51 -2.22
C ILE A 76 8.28 5.63 -1.22
N LEU A 77 7.03 5.94 -0.96
CA LEU A 77 6.65 7.00 -0.02
C LEU A 77 7.01 6.65 1.42
N GLU A 78 6.75 5.43 1.84
CA GLU A 78 7.21 4.95 3.15
C GLU A 78 8.73 5.05 3.30
N GLY A 79 9.48 4.69 2.26
CA GLY A 79 10.93 4.83 2.25
C GLY A 79 11.39 6.28 2.39
N MET A 80 10.66 7.23 1.78
CA MET A 80 10.91 8.66 1.94
C MET A 80 10.61 9.11 3.37
N ALA A 81 9.49 8.69 3.95
CA ALA A 81 9.11 9.00 5.33
C ALA A 81 10.11 8.42 6.35
N VAL A 82 10.50 7.16 6.20
CA VAL A 82 11.52 6.52 7.04
C VAL A 82 12.84 7.29 6.99
N TYR A 83 13.30 7.69 5.80
CA TYR A 83 14.52 8.48 5.66
C TYR A 83 14.40 9.84 6.33
N SER A 84 13.32 10.58 6.11
CA SER A 84 13.06 11.88 6.73
C SER A 84 13.07 11.78 8.26
N THR A 85 12.42 10.76 8.83
CA THR A 85 12.40 10.52 10.26
C THR A 85 13.78 10.14 10.81
N LEU A 86 14.56 9.32 10.08
CA LEU A 86 15.94 8.95 10.45
C LEU A 86 16.89 10.17 10.52
N VAL A 87 16.75 11.10 9.58
CA VAL A 87 17.55 12.33 9.56
C VAL A 87 17.22 13.22 10.75
N ASN A 88 15.94 13.31 11.13
CA ASN A 88 15.49 14.13 12.26
C ASN A 88 15.80 13.46 13.60
N SER A 89 15.62 12.16 13.72
CA SER A 89 15.87 11.38 14.94
C SER A 89 16.15 9.91 14.60
N ILE A 90 17.38 9.47 14.82
CA ILE A 90 17.77 8.07 14.59
C ILE A 90 16.88 7.11 15.38
N LYS A 91 16.58 7.46 16.64
CA LYS A 91 15.75 6.61 17.50
C LYS A 91 14.35 6.45 16.94
N MET A 92 13.67 7.54 16.58
CA MET A 92 12.33 7.51 16.02
C MET A 92 12.33 6.82 14.64
N GLY A 93 13.30 7.13 13.79
CA GLY A 93 13.41 6.50 12.49
C GLY A 93 13.59 4.98 12.54
N ILE A 94 14.29 4.44 13.56
CA ILE A 94 14.38 2.99 13.77
C ILE A 94 13.01 2.40 14.14
N PHE A 95 12.23 3.06 15.01
CA PHE A 95 10.89 2.60 15.36
C PHE A 95 9.95 2.61 14.16
N VAL A 96 9.91 3.71 13.40
CA VAL A 96 9.12 3.80 12.15
C VAL A 96 9.56 2.72 11.15
N CYS A 97 10.86 2.51 10.98
CA CYS A 97 11.37 1.46 10.11
C CYS A 97 10.90 0.04 10.53
N LEU A 98 10.83 -0.24 11.83
CA LEU A 98 10.30 -1.50 12.35
C LEU A 98 8.80 -1.63 12.09
N GLY A 99 8.01 -0.56 12.32
CA GLY A 99 6.59 -0.51 12.02
C GLY A 99 6.30 -0.80 10.55
N VAL A 100 6.94 -0.03 9.66
CA VAL A 100 6.89 -0.23 8.20
C VAL A 100 7.28 -1.66 7.80
N GLY A 101 8.35 -2.20 8.38
CA GLY A 101 8.77 -3.58 8.12
C GLY A 101 7.71 -4.61 8.50
N VAL A 102 7.06 -4.43 9.64
CA VAL A 102 6.05 -5.37 10.14
C VAL A 102 4.79 -5.36 9.28
N HIS A 103 4.25 -4.19 8.94
CA HIS A 103 3.03 -4.16 8.13
C HIS A 103 3.30 -4.55 6.66
N ASN A 104 4.48 -4.29 6.12
CA ASN A 104 4.88 -4.73 4.79
C ASN A 104 4.97 -6.26 4.66
N ILE A 105 5.18 -7.01 5.75
CA ILE A 105 5.06 -8.48 5.74
C ILE A 105 3.65 -8.90 5.30
N VAL A 106 2.61 -8.27 5.81
CA VAL A 106 1.21 -8.59 5.47
C VAL A 106 0.93 -8.30 4.00
N LEU A 107 1.38 -7.13 3.51
CA LEU A 107 1.23 -6.73 2.11
C LEU A 107 1.96 -7.69 1.18
N GLY A 108 3.18 -8.07 1.55
CA GLY A 108 3.98 -9.07 0.83
C GLY A 108 3.31 -10.44 0.75
N MET A 109 2.68 -10.91 1.83
CA MET A 109 1.91 -12.17 1.82
C MET A 109 0.73 -12.13 0.83
N VAL A 110 0.05 -11.00 0.71
CA VAL A 110 -1.06 -10.84 -0.25
C VAL A 110 -0.57 -11.02 -1.68
N ILE A 111 0.44 -10.25 -2.10
CA ILE A 111 0.99 -10.31 -3.46
C ILE A 111 1.56 -11.71 -3.75
N THR A 112 2.35 -12.26 -2.83
CA THR A 112 2.95 -13.59 -2.97
C THR A 112 1.87 -14.65 -3.21
N SER A 113 0.75 -14.57 -2.51
CA SER A 113 -0.37 -15.50 -2.67
C SER A 113 -0.94 -15.48 -4.08
N PHE A 114 -1.13 -14.30 -4.67
CA PHE A 114 -1.66 -14.17 -6.02
C PHE A 114 -0.67 -14.63 -7.08
N PHE A 115 0.58 -14.18 -7.02
CA PHE A 115 1.60 -14.58 -7.99
C PHE A 115 1.92 -16.08 -7.92
N TYR A 116 1.97 -16.66 -6.74
CA TYR A 116 2.24 -18.07 -6.59
C TYR A 116 1.09 -18.94 -7.13
N LYS A 117 -0.16 -18.55 -6.88
CA LYS A 117 -1.33 -19.21 -7.43
C LYS A 117 -1.38 -19.15 -8.96
N PHE A 118 -0.96 -18.03 -9.55
CA PHE A 118 -0.92 -17.84 -10.98
C PHE A 118 0.20 -18.65 -11.65
N ASN A 119 1.43 -18.50 -11.19
CA ASN A 119 2.62 -18.94 -11.93
C ASN A 119 3.21 -20.26 -11.41
N ASN A 120 2.81 -20.70 -10.20
CA ASN A 120 3.37 -21.85 -9.48
C ASN A 120 4.92 -21.92 -9.49
N ASN A 121 5.58 -20.74 -9.66
CA ASN A 121 7.02 -20.62 -9.76
C ASN A 121 7.54 -19.75 -8.61
N LYS A 122 8.14 -20.42 -7.61
CA LYS A 122 8.67 -19.78 -6.40
C LYS A 122 9.75 -18.74 -6.71
N GLN A 123 10.62 -18.99 -7.67
CA GLN A 123 11.73 -18.08 -7.99
C GLN A 123 11.22 -16.78 -8.62
N LYS A 124 10.28 -16.85 -9.56
CA LYS A 124 9.66 -15.66 -10.15
C LYS A 124 8.88 -14.85 -9.12
N THR A 125 8.12 -15.53 -8.27
CA THR A 125 7.39 -14.87 -7.18
C THR A 125 8.36 -14.17 -6.23
N LEU A 126 9.45 -14.86 -5.83
CA LEU A 126 10.47 -14.26 -4.96
C LEU A 126 11.13 -13.04 -5.61
N LEU A 127 11.46 -13.10 -6.90
CA LEU A 127 12.06 -11.97 -7.63
C LEU A 127 11.13 -10.74 -7.64
N ILE A 128 9.84 -10.95 -7.91
CA ILE A 128 8.85 -9.86 -7.89
C ILE A 128 8.75 -9.25 -6.50
N MET A 129 8.70 -10.08 -5.46
CA MET A 129 8.65 -9.63 -4.08
C MET A 129 9.89 -8.83 -3.69
N LEU A 130 11.05 -9.26 -4.15
CA LEU A 130 12.30 -8.54 -3.92
C LEU A 130 12.28 -7.17 -4.62
N LEU A 131 11.76 -7.08 -5.83
CA LEU A 131 11.60 -5.80 -6.54
C LEU A 131 10.61 -4.86 -5.82
N VAL A 132 9.49 -5.40 -5.33
CA VAL A 132 8.53 -4.62 -4.55
C VAL A 132 9.14 -4.14 -3.23
N SER A 133 9.90 -4.97 -2.52
CA SER A 133 10.55 -4.55 -1.28
C SER A 133 11.69 -3.56 -1.47
N LEU A 134 12.42 -3.65 -2.59
CA LEU A 134 13.46 -2.68 -2.95
C LEU A 134 12.89 -1.27 -3.21
N SER A 135 11.61 -1.14 -3.51
CA SER A 135 11.00 0.18 -3.73
C SER A 135 11.02 1.06 -2.48
N THR A 136 10.93 0.50 -1.27
CA THR A 136 11.13 1.25 -0.01
C THR A 136 12.54 1.83 0.07
N PHE A 137 13.55 1.03 -0.27
CA PHE A 137 14.94 1.51 -0.31
C PHE A 137 15.15 2.60 -1.38
N LEU A 138 14.53 2.45 -2.55
CA LEU A 138 14.55 3.48 -3.60
C LEU A 138 13.90 4.78 -3.13
N GLY A 139 12.82 4.71 -2.36
CA GLY A 139 12.19 5.86 -1.71
C GLY A 139 13.16 6.62 -0.81
N GLY A 140 13.90 5.91 0.04
CA GLY A 140 14.94 6.53 0.87
C GLY A 140 16.04 7.21 0.06
N ILE A 141 16.50 6.59 -1.04
CA ILE A 141 17.48 7.20 -1.95
C ILE A 141 16.89 8.45 -2.63
N LEU A 142 15.64 8.40 -3.09
CA LEU A 142 14.98 9.55 -3.69
C LEU A 142 14.89 10.71 -2.72
N SER A 143 14.52 10.47 -1.47
CA SER A 143 14.48 11.50 -0.43
C SER A 143 15.87 12.10 -0.16
N LEU A 144 16.92 11.27 -0.17
CA LEU A 144 18.31 11.73 -0.06
C LEU A 144 18.72 12.66 -1.22
N LEU A 145 18.28 12.36 -2.45
CA LEU A 145 18.67 13.11 -3.65
C LEU A 145 17.86 14.40 -3.85
N ILE A 146 16.57 14.36 -3.54
CA ILE A 146 15.63 15.48 -3.75
C ILE A 146 15.73 16.49 -2.57
N GLY A 147 16.18 16.01 -1.41
CA GLY A 147 16.10 16.76 -0.16
C GLY A 147 14.71 16.64 0.48
N THR A 148 14.45 17.47 1.49
CA THR A 148 13.15 17.48 2.17
C THR A 148 12.07 17.98 1.20
N THR A 149 11.12 17.12 0.86
CA THR A 149 9.90 17.52 0.15
C THR A 149 9.04 18.40 1.06
N SER A 150 8.24 19.28 0.47
CA SER A 150 7.29 20.04 1.30
C SER A 150 6.21 19.09 1.83
N GLU A 151 5.80 19.26 3.08
CA GLU A 151 4.71 18.50 3.73
C GLU A 151 3.47 18.40 2.84
N LEU A 152 3.15 19.47 2.09
CA LEU A 152 2.02 19.46 1.15
C LEU A 152 2.20 18.41 0.03
N ILE A 153 3.38 18.30 -0.55
CA ILE A 153 3.67 17.32 -1.61
C ILE A 153 3.59 15.91 -1.05
N GLU A 154 4.14 15.67 0.13
CA GLU A 154 4.05 14.38 0.82
C GLU A 154 2.59 13.99 1.07
N GLY A 155 1.79 14.90 1.61
CA GLY A 155 0.36 14.69 1.83
C GLY A 155 -0.42 14.39 0.54
N ILE A 156 -0.12 15.09 -0.57
CA ILE A 156 -0.76 14.83 -1.88
C ILE A 156 -0.44 13.42 -2.36
N ILE A 157 0.82 13.03 -2.34
CA ILE A 157 1.23 11.72 -2.83
C ILE A 157 0.66 10.61 -1.93
N LEU A 158 0.66 10.82 -0.61
CA LEU A 158 0.08 9.89 0.35
C LEU A 158 -1.43 9.73 0.14
N ALA A 159 -2.17 10.83 -0.11
CA ALA A 159 -3.59 10.80 -0.41
C ALA A 159 -3.91 10.07 -1.73
N ILE A 160 -3.09 10.25 -2.76
CA ILE A 160 -3.21 9.51 -4.02
C ILE A 160 -2.97 8.00 -3.76
N THR A 161 -1.93 7.65 -3.01
CA THR A 161 -1.62 6.27 -2.63
C THR A 161 -2.75 5.63 -1.81
N LEU A 162 -3.32 6.37 -0.86
CA LEU A 162 -4.49 5.96 -0.11
C LEU A 162 -5.66 5.61 -1.06
N GLY A 163 -5.92 6.44 -2.07
CA GLY A 163 -6.92 6.17 -3.09
C GLY A 163 -6.66 4.88 -3.87
N MET A 164 -5.40 4.63 -4.26
CA MET A 164 -5.00 3.41 -4.94
C MET A 164 -5.23 2.17 -4.05
N LEU A 165 -4.87 2.23 -2.77
CA LEU A 165 -5.06 1.12 -1.83
C LEU A 165 -6.55 0.87 -1.52
N ILE A 166 -7.37 1.91 -1.47
CA ILE A 166 -8.83 1.80 -1.36
C ILE A 166 -9.38 1.07 -2.58
N TYR A 167 -8.98 1.46 -3.80
CA TYR A 167 -9.41 0.80 -5.04
C TYR A 167 -9.11 -0.70 -5.00
N ILE A 168 -7.87 -1.09 -4.75
CA ILE A 168 -7.47 -2.50 -4.68
C ILE A 168 -8.25 -3.25 -3.61
N THR A 169 -8.41 -2.64 -2.44
CA THR A 169 -9.06 -3.29 -1.31
C THR A 169 -10.53 -3.58 -1.61
N ILE A 170 -11.25 -2.62 -2.20
CA ILE A 170 -12.69 -2.72 -2.45
C ILE A 170 -12.99 -3.51 -3.73
N PHE A 171 -12.28 -3.22 -4.82
CA PHE A 171 -12.63 -3.77 -6.13
C PHE A 171 -11.91 -5.08 -6.47
N GLU A 172 -10.73 -5.32 -5.89
CA GLU A 172 -9.93 -6.51 -6.18
C GLU A 172 -9.92 -7.53 -5.04
N LEU A 173 -9.57 -7.10 -3.82
CA LEU A 173 -9.38 -8.03 -2.71
C LEU A 173 -10.69 -8.44 -2.06
N LEU A 174 -11.60 -7.52 -1.81
CA LEU A 174 -12.85 -7.79 -1.11
C LEU A 174 -13.75 -8.78 -1.87
N PRO A 175 -13.97 -8.64 -3.19
CA PRO A 175 -14.73 -9.62 -3.95
C PRO A 175 -14.10 -11.03 -3.88
N HIS A 176 -12.77 -11.10 -3.99
CA HIS A 176 -12.06 -12.37 -3.90
C HIS A 176 -12.21 -13.07 -2.53
N ILE A 177 -12.25 -12.29 -1.44
CA ILE A 177 -12.49 -12.81 -0.09
C ILE A 177 -13.94 -13.31 0.05
N ILE A 178 -14.91 -12.56 -0.48
CA ILE A 178 -16.35 -12.90 -0.40
C ILE A 178 -16.64 -14.18 -1.20
N GLU A 179 -16.03 -14.33 -2.38
CA GLU A 179 -16.17 -15.50 -3.25
C GLU A 179 -15.39 -16.73 -2.75
N SER A 180 -14.53 -16.56 -1.74
CA SER A 180 -13.71 -17.64 -1.19
C SER A 180 -14.57 -18.78 -0.64
N LYS A 181 -14.31 -20.00 -1.12
CA LYS A 181 -14.98 -21.22 -0.65
C LYS A 181 -14.60 -21.59 0.80
N ASN A 182 -13.43 -21.14 1.27
CA ASN A 182 -12.92 -21.47 2.61
C ASN A 182 -12.97 -20.26 3.54
N LYS A 183 -14.18 -19.94 3.99
CA LYS A 183 -14.42 -18.79 4.89
C LYS A 183 -13.62 -18.85 6.19
N LYS A 184 -13.34 -20.05 6.73
CA LYS A 184 -12.54 -20.21 7.94
C LYS A 184 -11.11 -19.68 7.76
N ASN A 185 -10.45 -20.02 6.65
CA ASN A 185 -9.11 -19.53 6.37
C ASN A 185 -9.10 -18.01 6.10
N SER A 186 -10.15 -17.48 5.47
CA SER A 186 -10.29 -16.04 5.25
C SER A 186 -10.40 -15.28 6.58
N ILE A 187 -11.20 -15.78 7.53
CA ILE A 187 -11.34 -15.18 8.85
C ILE A 187 -10.02 -15.24 9.62
N ILE A 188 -9.32 -16.37 9.61
CA ILE A 188 -8.01 -16.51 10.25
C ILE A 188 -7.01 -15.50 9.66
N GLY A 189 -6.97 -15.37 8.33
CA GLY A 189 -6.09 -14.40 7.66
C GLY A 189 -6.39 -12.95 8.03
N ILE A 190 -7.68 -12.57 8.11
CA ILE A 190 -8.10 -11.23 8.54
C ILE A 190 -7.67 -10.98 9.98
N THR A 191 -7.92 -11.93 10.88
CA THR A 191 -7.56 -11.81 12.31
C THR A 191 -6.04 -11.66 12.50
N LEU A 192 -5.24 -12.48 11.79
CA LEU A 192 -3.78 -12.36 11.83
C LEU A 192 -3.29 -11.03 11.28
N GLY A 193 -3.89 -10.54 10.18
CA GLY A 193 -3.58 -9.23 9.61
C GLY A 193 -3.86 -8.07 10.58
N ILE A 194 -4.97 -8.12 11.32
CA ILE A 194 -5.28 -7.12 12.35
C ILE A 194 -4.28 -7.18 13.50
N ILE A 195 -3.92 -8.38 13.98
CA ILE A 195 -2.95 -8.55 15.06
C ILE A 195 -1.59 -7.96 14.67
N ILE A 196 -1.12 -8.27 13.46
CA ILE A 196 0.17 -7.74 12.97
C ILE A 196 0.13 -6.22 12.87
N LEU A 197 -0.97 -5.65 12.38
CA LEU A 197 -1.12 -4.19 12.33
C LEU A 197 -1.10 -3.56 13.73
N ILE A 198 -1.82 -4.13 14.71
CA ILE A 198 -1.79 -3.63 16.09
C ILE A 198 -0.35 -3.66 16.64
N ILE A 199 0.41 -4.72 16.32
CA ILE A 199 1.83 -4.79 16.70
C ILE A 199 2.63 -3.70 16.00
N SER A 200 2.38 -3.44 14.70
CA SER A 200 3.05 -2.36 13.93
C SER A 200 2.84 -1.00 14.59
N LEU A 201 1.60 -0.65 14.91
CA LEU A 201 1.25 0.62 15.55
C LEU A 201 1.88 0.84 16.94
N LEU A 202 2.42 -0.20 17.57
CA LEU A 202 3.19 -0.04 18.82
C LEU A 202 4.62 0.49 18.59
N PHE A 203 5.07 0.49 17.34
CA PHE A 203 6.41 0.98 16.94
C PHE A 203 6.38 2.35 16.25
N GLU A 204 5.20 2.86 15.89
CA GLU A 204 4.96 4.19 15.33
C GLU A 204 4.58 5.20 16.43
#